data_4bd344b8ac6716a0d399882c6b60d9ee
#
_entry.id   4bd344b8ac6716a0d399882c6b60d9ee
#
_cell.length_a   1.000
_cell.length_b   1.000
_cell.length_c   1.000
_cell.angle_alpha   90.00
_cell.angle_beta   90.00
_cell.angle_gamma   90.00
#
_symmetry.space_group_name_H-M   'P 1'
#
loop_
_entity.id
_entity.type
_entity.pdbx_description
1 polymer ?
#
loop_
_entity_poly.entity_id
_entity_poly.type
_entity_poly.pdbx_seq_one_letter_code
_entity_poly.pdbx_strand_id
1 'polypeptide(L)'
;MENLVEVKNLKKKYGSKEAVKDISFCIKENEILGLLGPNGSGKTTTIGMLLGLLKPTNGEILIDGKKIEENRIETLQKINFISPYIELPKKLTVKQNLTVYCKLYNVLDTKNRIEYLVEKLRLEDLLHRVTGELSSGQKNRASLAKALINNPSVLFLDEPTASIHP
;
A
#
# COMPACT_ATOMS: atom_id res chain seq x y z
N MET A 1 0.38 -5.09 24.12
CA MET A 1 0.69 -4.46 22.81
C MET A 1 -0.60 -4.47 22.02
N GLU A 2 -1.05 -3.31 21.59
CA GLU A 2 -2.28 -3.20 20.79
C GLU A 2 -2.04 -3.71 19.38
N ASN A 3 -3.07 -4.32 18.77
CA ASN A 3 -2.99 -4.77 17.39
C ASN A 3 -3.13 -3.56 16.47
N LEU A 4 -2.20 -3.40 15.54
CA LEU A 4 -2.23 -2.35 14.54
C LEU A 4 -3.26 -2.65 13.43
N VAL A 5 -3.40 -3.93 13.05
CA VAL A 5 -4.44 -4.42 12.14
C VAL A 5 -5.14 -5.60 12.79
N GLU A 6 -6.45 -5.59 12.80
CA GLU A 6 -7.27 -6.75 13.20
C GLU A 6 -8.25 -7.10 12.10
N VAL A 7 -8.28 -8.37 11.78
CA VAL A 7 -9.22 -8.95 10.81
C VAL A 7 -10.01 -10.03 11.52
N LYS A 8 -11.34 -9.92 11.52
CA LYS A 8 -12.23 -10.85 12.22
C LYS A 8 -13.27 -11.44 11.27
N ASN A 9 -13.26 -12.75 11.13
CA ASN A 9 -14.23 -13.55 10.36
C ASN A 9 -14.48 -13.00 8.94
N LEU A 10 -13.42 -12.54 8.27
CA LEU A 10 -13.48 -11.86 6.99
C LEU A 10 -13.88 -12.82 5.88
N LYS A 11 -14.94 -12.48 5.16
CA LYS A 11 -15.49 -13.26 4.04
C LYS A 11 -15.72 -12.39 2.83
N LYS A 12 -15.50 -12.93 1.64
CA LYS A 12 -15.89 -12.31 0.39
C LYS A 12 -16.49 -13.33 -0.56
N LYS A 13 -17.73 -13.07 -0.99
CA LYS A 13 -18.43 -13.83 -2.01
C LYS A 13 -18.72 -12.96 -3.24
N TYR A 14 -18.60 -13.54 -4.41
CA TYR A 14 -19.02 -12.99 -5.69
C TYR A 14 -20.04 -13.97 -6.30
N GLY A 15 -21.33 -13.66 -6.16
CA GLY A 15 -22.40 -14.61 -6.48
C GLY A 15 -22.25 -15.89 -5.65
N SER A 16 -22.15 -17.03 -6.29
CA SER A 16 -21.94 -18.34 -5.64
C SER A 16 -20.49 -18.64 -5.27
N LYS A 17 -19.52 -17.87 -5.79
CA LYS A 17 -18.09 -18.14 -5.58
C LYS A 17 -17.59 -17.46 -4.31
N GLU A 18 -17.07 -18.23 -3.36
CA GLU A 18 -16.36 -17.72 -2.19
C GLU A 18 -14.90 -17.43 -2.56
N ALA A 19 -14.52 -16.16 -2.59
CA ALA A 19 -13.16 -15.73 -2.86
C ALA A 19 -12.31 -15.70 -1.58
N VAL A 20 -12.91 -15.37 -0.43
CA VAL A 20 -12.29 -15.42 0.90
C VAL A 20 -13.23 -16.10 1.86
N LYS A 21 -12.74 -17.13 2.56
CA LYS A 21 -13.52 -18.05 3.38
C LYS A 21 -13.17 -17.92 4.86
N ASP A 22 -13.74 -16.94 5.55
CA ASP A 22 -13.62 -16.83 7.01
C ASP A 22 -12.16 -16.80 7.52
N ILE A 23 -11.45 -15.73 7.23
CA ILE A 23 -10.11 -15.54 7.73
C ILE A 23 -10.10 -14.55 8.90
N SER A 24 -9.29 -14.85 9.90
CA SER A 24 -9.04 -13.98 11.05
C SER A 24 -7.55 -13.96 11.35
N PHE A 25 -6.99 -12.77 11.54
CA PHE A 25 -5.59 -12.56 11.95
C PHE A 25 -5.41 -11.16 12.53
N CYS A 26 -4.29 -10.95 13.18
CA CYS A 26 -3.88 -9.62 13.63
C CYS A 26 -2.43 -9.36 13.22
N ILE A 27 -2.08 -8.07 13.12
CA ILE A 27 -0.71 -7.60 12.89
C ILE A 27 -0.41 -6.58 13.98
N LYS A 28 0.69 -6.77 14.68
CA LYS A 28 1.17 -5.85 15.71
C LYS A 28 2.09 -4.81 15.11
N GLU A 29 2.40 -3.79 15.87
CA GLU A 29 3.41 -2.81 15.50
C GLU A 29 4.78 -3.49 15.28
N ASN A 30 5.50 -3.08 14.23
CA ASN A 30 6.79 -3.64 13.81
C ASN A 30 6.75 -5.13 13.40
N GLU A 31 5.57 -5.67 13.07
CA GLU A 31 5.41 -7.03 12.59
C GLU A 31 5.28 -7.07 11.06
N ILE A 32 5.83 -8.13 10.45
CA ILE A 32 5.66 -8.43 9.03
C ILE A 32 4.83 -9.70 8.89
N LEU A 33 3.66 -9.58 8.25
CA LEU A 33 2.78 -10.71 7.95
C LEU A 33 2.80 -11.04 6.46
N GLY A 34 3.11 -12.29 6.11
CA GLY A 34 3.06 -12.80 4.74
C GLY A 34 1.74 -13.50 4.43
N LEU A 35 1.03 -13.04 3.38
CA LEU A 35 -0.11 -13.75 2.79
C LEU A 35 0.38 -14.70 1.70
N LEU A 36 0.40 -16.00 2.01
CA LEU A 36 0.87 -17.04 1.09
C LEU A 36 -0.32 -17.84 0.52
N GLY A 37 -0.16 -18.32 -0.69
CA GLY A 37 -1.15 -19.18 -1.35
C GLY A 37 -1.04 -19.15 -2.88
N PRO A 38 -1.65 -20.13 -3.57
CA PRO A 38 -1.64 -20.20 -5.03
C PRO A 38 -2.44 -19.04 -5.66
N ASN A 39 -2.31 -18.88 -6.99
CA ASN A 39 -3.12 -17.91 -7.72
C ASN A 39 -4.61 -18.26 -7.56
N GLY A 40 -5.42 -17.24 -7.34
CA GLY A 40 -6.86 -17.40 -7.06
C GLY A 40 -7.23 -17.76 -5.61
N SER A 41 -6.28 -17.84 -4.67
CA SER A 41 -6.56 -18.13 -3.26
C SER A 41 -7.17 -16.95 -2.48
N GLY A 42 -7.39 -15.79 -3.12
CA GLY A 42 -8.02 -14.64 -2.49
C GLY A 42 -7.05 -13.60 -1.92
N LYS A 43 -5.74 -13.71 -2.14
CA LYS A 43 -4.73 -12.74 -1.64
C LYS A 43 -5.05 -11.29 -2.03
N THR A 44 -5.16 -11.03 -3.33
CA THR A 44 -5.49 -9.68 -3.87
C THR A 44 -6.86 -9.21 -3.41
N THR A 45 -7.83 -10.13 -3.28
CA THR A 45 -9.15 -9.80 -2.72
C THR A 45 -9.05 -9.38 -1.25
N THR A 46 -8.24 -10.09 -0.46
CA THR A 46 -7.99 -9.76 0.94
C THR A 46 -7.32 -8.40 1.06
N ILE A 47 -6.23 -8.15 0.30
CA ILE A 47 -5.57 -6.84 0.25
C ILE A 47 -6.55 -5.74 -0.17
N GLY A 48 -7.38 -5.98 -1.19
CA GLY A 48 -8.40 -5.03 -1.62
C GLY A 48 -9.42 -4.68 -0.53
N MET A 49 -9.77 -5.63 0.34
CA MET A 49 -10.63 -5.36 1.50
C MET A 49 -9.89 -4.59 2.58
N LEU A 50 -8.62 -4.92 2.86
CA LEU A 50 -7.76 -4.21 3.80
C LEU A 50 -7.49 -2.76 3.38
N LEU A 51 -7.47 -2.48 2.08
CA LEU A 51 -7.35 -1.14 1.51
C LEU A 51 -8.69 -0.39 1.43
N GLY A 52 -9.80 -1.00 1.87
CA GLY A 52 -11.13 -0.42 1.74
C GLY A 52 -11.61 -0.22 0.30
N LEU A 53 -10.96 -0.88 -0.67
CA LEU A 53 -11.37 -0.87 -2.09
C LEU A 53 -12.51 -1.85 -2.37
N LEU A 54 -12.59 -2.91 -1.58
CA LEU A 54 -13.62 -3.94 -1.66
C LEU A 54 -14.34 -4.04 -0.31
N LYS A 55 -15.67 -3.99 -0.35
CA LYS A 55 -16.47 -4.23 0.86
C LYS A 55 -16.52 -5.74 1.17
N PRO A 56 -16.21 -6.17 2.40
CA PRO A 56 -16.44 -7.54 2.84
C PRO A 56 -17.91 -7.98 2.68
N THR A 57 -18.14 -9.27 2.46
CA THR A 57 -19.49 -9.82 2.55
C THR A 57 -19.88 -10.05 4.01
N ASN A 58 -18.90 -10.42 4.85
CA ASN A 58 -19.05 -10.56 6.30
C ASN A 58 -17.67 -10.33 6.97
N GLY A 59 -17.69 -10.11 8.27
CA GLY A 59 -16.51 -9.84 9.07
C GLY A 59 -16.19 -8.36 9.15
N GLU A 60 -15.14 -8.02 9.88
CA GLU A 60 -14.71 -6.64 10.09
C GLU A 60 -13.18 -6.49 10.01
N ILE A 61 -12.77 -5.29 9.66
CA ILE A 61 -11.37 -4.89 9.59
C ILE A 61 -11.20 -3.64 10.44
N LEU A 62 -10.29 -3.71 11.41
CA LEU A 62 -9.87 -2.57 12.20
C LEU A 62 -8.42 -2.24 11.88
N ILE A 63 -8.11 -0.97 11.76
CA ILE A 63 -6.76 -0.44 11.63
C ILE A 63 -6.59 0.63 12.71
N ASP A 64 -5.61 0.45 13.58
CA ASP A 64 -5.39 1.29 14.75
C ASP A 64 -6.67 1.42 15.60
N GLY A 65 -7.35 0.29 15.87
CA GLY A 65 -8.58 0.19 16.64
C GLY A 65 -9.83 0.75 15.95
N LYS A 66 -9.74 1.29 14.72
CA LYS A 66 -10.85 1.93 14.00
C LYS A 66 -11.35 1.06 12.86
N LYS A 67 -12.67 0.88 12.77
CA LYS A 67 -13.28 0.17 11.63
C LYS A 67 -13.07 0.99 10.36
N ILE A 68 -12.50 0.36 9.34
CA ILE A 68 -12.20 1.02 8.06
C ILE A 68 -13.47 1.54 7.35
N GLU A 69 -14.60 0.86 7.52
CA GLU A 69 -15.87 1.27 6.91
C GLU A 69 -16.42 2.57 7.50
N GLU A 70 -16.21 2.80 8.78
CA GLU A 70 -16.75 3.97 9.52
C GLU A 70 -15.77 5.15 9.51
N ASN A 71 -14.47 4.88 9.46
CA ASN A 71 -13.40 5.89 9.59
C ASN A 71 -12.48 5.91 8.35
N ARG A 72 -13.08 5.76 7.16
CA ARG A 72 -12.35 5.51 5.91
C ARG A 72 -11.24 6.52 5.63
N ILE A 73 -11.53 7.82 5.70
CA ILE A 73 -10.56 8.86 5.34
C ILE A 73 -9.37 8.83 6.29
N GLU A 74 -9.62 8.79 7.60
CA GLU A 74 -8.58 8.78 8.61
C GLU A 74 -7.71 7.51 8.50
N THR A 75 -8.34 6.35 8.29
CA THR A 75 -7.65 5.08 8.14
C THR A 75 -6.78 5.06 6.88
N LEU A 76 -7.30 5.55 5.73
CA LEU A 76 -6.56 5.59 4.48
C LEU A 76 -5.36 6.55 4.52
N GLN A 77 -5.37 7.56 5.38
CA GLN A 77 -4.21 8.42 5.59
C GLN A 77 -3.06 7.72 6.33
N LYS A 78 -3.37 6.67 7.10
CA LYS A 78 -2.40 5.88 7.89
C LYS A 78 -1.85 4.66 7.15
N ILE A 79 -2.40 4.32 6.01
CA ILE A 79 -1.97 3.17 5.22
C ILE A 79 -1.48 3.58 3.85
N ASN A 80 -0.67 2.74 3.23
CA ASN A 80 -0.33 2.86 1.82
C ASN A 80 -0.07 1.49 1.23
N PHE A 81 0.08 1.41 -0.09
CA PHE A 81 0.35 0.13 -0.73
C PHE A 81 1.19 0.24 -2.00
N ILE A 82 1.85 -0.87 -2.34
CA ILE A 82 2.59 -1.06 -3.58
C ILE A 82 2.01 -2.28 -4.28
N SER A 83 1.78 -2.14 -5.58
CA SER A 83 1.42 -3.24 -6.46
C SER A 83 2.12 -3.05 -7.81
N PRO A 84 2.57 -4.11 -8.47
CA PRO A 84 3.20 -4.02 -9.78
C PRO A 84 2.25 -3.50 -10.87
N TYR A 85 0.94 -3.53 -10.60
CA TYR A 85 -0.10 -3.07 -11.53
C TYR A 85 -0.39 -1.57 -11.43
N ILE A 86 0.18 -0.86 -10.44
CA ILE A 86 -0.03 0.57 -10.24
C ILE A 86 1.28 1.32 -10.45
N GLU A 87 1.39 1.89 -11.63
CA GLU A 87 2.54 2.69 -12.01
C GLU A 87 2.34 4.17 -11.64
N LEU A 88 3.46 4.84 -11.39
CA LEU A 88 3.47 6.31 -11.30
C LEU A 88 3.16 6.93 -12.67
N PRO A 89 2.48 8.09 -12.73
CA PRO A 89 2.28 8.84 -13.97
C PRO A 89 3.56 9.01 -14.79
N LYS A 90 3.61 8.34 -15.95
CA LYS A 90 4.84 8.19 -16.75
C LYS A 90 5.39 9.51 -17.31
N LYS A 91 4.54 10.52 -17.50
CA LYS A 91 4.92 11.83 -18.06
C LYS A 91 5.45 12.83 -17.03
N LEU A 92 5.36 12.49 -15.76
CA LEU A 92 5.86 13.34 -14.67
C LEU A 92 7.24 12.88 -14.22
N THR A 93 8.05 13.81 -13.73
CA THR A 93 9.31 13.48 -13.06
C THR A 93 9.03 12.79 -11.72
N VAL A 94 10.03 12.13 -11.15
CA VAL A 94 9.96 11.55 -9.79
C VAL A 94 9.55 12.63 -8.79
N LYS A 95 10.18 13.80 -8.82
CA LYS A 95 9.85 14.93 -7.95
C LYS A 95 8.40 15.38 -8.08
N GLN A 96 7.91 15.53 -9.30
CA GLN A 96 6.52 15.94 -9.55
C GLN A 96 5.54 14.90 -9.01
N ASN A 97 5.81 13.59 -9.25
CA ASN A 97 5.01 12.52 -8.71
C ASN A 97 4.95 12.59 -7.17
N LEU A 98 6.10 12.64 -6.50
CA LEU A 98 6.15 12.72 -5.04
C LEU A 98 5.44 13.96 -4.50
N THR A 99 5.58 15.11 -5.16
CA THR A 99 4.89 16.35 -4.79
C THR A 99 3.37 16.20 -4.87
N VAL A 100 2.85 15.57 -5.93
CA VAL A 100 1.40 15.30 -6.07
C VAL A 100 0.91 14.41 -4.92
N TYR A 101 1.63 13.34 -4.61
CA TYR A 101 1.24 12.45 -3.51
C TYR A 101 1.36 13.11 -2.14
N CYS A 102 2.35 13.96 -1.89
CA CYS A 102 2.39 14.77 -0.67
C CYS A 102 1.12 15.61 -0.50
N LYS A 103 0.64 16.25 -1.58
CA LYS A 103 -0.59 17.04 -1.55
C LYS A 103 -1.83 16.17 -1.32
N LEU A 104 -1.92 15.00 -1.97
CA LEU A 104 -3.05 14.07 -1.79
C LEU A 104 -3.16 13.55 -0.35
N TYR A 105 -2.03 13.34 0.32
CA TYR A 105 -1.98 12.86 1.71
C TYR A 105 -1.86 13.99 2.74
N ASN A 106 -1.97 15.27 2.32
CA ASN A 106 -1.85 16.44 3.21
C ASN A 106 -0.54 16.47 4.03
N VAL A 107 0.59 16.08 3.41
CA VAL A 107 1.89 16.13 4.05
C VAL A 107 2.30 17.60 4.25
N LEU A 108 2.38 18.05 5.49
CA LEU A 108 2.60 19.46 5.83
C LEU A 108 3.96 19.97 5.35
N ASP A 109 5.03 19.20 5.59
CA ASP A 109 6.39 19.55 5.17
C ASP A 109 6.82 18.73 3.96
N THR A 110 6.24 19.06 2.82
CA THR A 110 6.49 18.38 1.54
C THR A 110 7.97 18.36 1.17
N LYS A 111 8.69 19.47 1.39
CA LYS A 111 10.11 19.59 0.97
C LYS A 111 10.97 18.61 1.76
N ASN A 112 11.00 18.73 3.06
CA ASN A 112 11.82 17.88 3.92
C ASN A 112 11.41 16.40 3.81
N ARG A 113 10.12 16.11 3.64
CA ARG A 113 9.65 14.74 3.43
C ARG A 113 10.19 14.12 2.14
N ILE A 114 10.18 14.85 1.04
CA ILE A 114 10.73 14.38 -0.23
C ILE A 114 12.26 14.22 -0.10
N GLU A 115 12.98 15.20 0.44
CA GLU A 115 14.44 15.13 0.64
C GLU A 115 14.83 13.90 1.47
N TYR A 116 14.15 13.65 2.58
CA TYR A 116 14.36 12.45 3.41
C TYR A 116 14.19 11.14 2.62
N LEU A 117 13.12 11.01 1.83
CA LEU A 117 12.87 9.80 1.04
C LEU A 117 13.85 9.64 -0.12
N VAL A 118 14.25 10.73 -0.73
CA VAL A 118 15.26 10.74 -1.80
C VAL A 118 16.59 10.22 -1.29
N GLU A 119 17.06 10.70 -0.15
CA GLU A 119 18.28 10.22 0.50
C GLU A 119 18.16 8.74 0.91
N LYS A 120 17.10 8.38 1.62
CA LYS A 120 16.86 7.00 2.11
C LYS A 120 16.81 5.96 0.99
N LEU A 121 16.26 6.32 -0.16
CA LEU A 121 16.04 5.41 -1.29
C LEU A 121 17.00 5.63 -2.46
N ARG A 122 18.01 6.49 -2.27
CA ARG A 122 19.04 6.81 -3.26
C ARG A 122 18.42 7.22 -4.60
N LEU A 123 17.59 8.27 -4.57
CA LEU A 123 16.85 8.77 -5.73
C LEU A 123 17.40 10.10 -6.26
N GLU A 124 18.54 10.58 -5.77
CA GLU A 124 19.11 11.89 -6.10
C GLU A 124 19.23 12.08 -7.61
N ASP A 125 19.86 11.12 -8.28
CA ASP A 125 20.09 11.14 -9.74
C ASP A 125 18.81 10.92 -10.56
N LEU A 126 17.73 10.48 -9.92
CA LEU A 126 16.46 10.16 -10.57
C LEU A 126 15.40 11.23 -10.36
N LEU A 127 15.62 12.15 -9.42
CA LEU A 127 14.60 13.08 -8.93
C LEU A 127 13.97 13.92 -10.06
N HIS A 128 14.78 14.34 -11.00
CA HIS A 128 14.36 15.15 -12.15
C HIS A 128 14.10 14.35 -13.44
N ARG A 129 14.28 13.03 -13.40
CA ARG A 129 13.99 12.16 -14.55
C ARG A 129 12.50 11.85 -14.62
N VAL A 130 12.00 11.74 -15.85
CA VAL A 130 10.62 11.32 -16.14
C VAL A 130 10.46 9.83 -15.78
N THR A 131 9.41 9.49 -15.01
CA THR A 131 9.23 8.14 -14.49
C THR A 131 9.06 7.08 -15.59
N GLY A 132 8.56 7.47 -16.77
CA GLY A 132 8.46 6.58 -17.92
C GLY A 132 9.80 6.04 -18.44
N GLU A 133 10.88 6.79 -18.22
CA GLU A 133 12.24 6.47 -18.70
C GLU A 133 13.09 5.67 -17.70
N LEU A 134 12.55 5.40 -16.52
CA LEU A 134 13.24 4.68 -15.47
C LEU A 134 13.26 3.17 -15.76
N SER A 135 14.37 2.50 -15.38
CA SER A 135 14.43 1.04 -15.35
C SER A 135 13.43 0.46 -14.33
N SER A 136 13.12 -0.83 -14.40
CA SER A 136 12.20 -1.49 -13.47
C SER A 136 12.63 -1.31 -12.01
N GLY A 137 13.91 -1.52 -11.69
CA GLY A 137 14.43 -1.31 -10.34
C GLY A 137 14.37 0.16 -9.89
N GLN A 138 14.59 1.12 -10.80
CA GLN A 138 14.44 2.55 -10.51
C GLN A 138 12.97 2.92 -10.26
N LYS A 139 12.04 2.37 -11.07
CA LYS A 139 10.60 2.53 -10.87
C LYS A 139 10.15 1.98 -9.53
N ASN A 140 10.66 0.80 -9.14
CA ASN A 140 10.34 0.21 -7.83
C ASN A 140 10.78 1.11 -6.67
N ARG A 141 11.99 1.69 -6.72
CA ARG A 141 12.44 2.63 -5.71
C ARG A 141 11.57 3.90 -5.65
N ALA A 142 11.21 4.46 -6.80
CA ALA A 142 10.32 5.61 -6.87
C ALA A 142 8.90 5.28 -6.35
N SER A 143 8.37 4.09 -6.64
CA SER A 143 7.09 3.61 -6.12
C SER A 143 7.13 3.38 -4.62
N LEU A 144 8.25 2.90 -4.08
CA LEU A 144 8.45 2.77 -2.64
C LEU A 144 8.50 4.15 -1.96
N ALA A 145 9.17 5.14 -2.56
CA ALA A 145 9.14 6.51 -2.05
C ALA A 145 7.72 7.07 -2.00
N LYS A 146 6.93 6.86 -3.05
CA LYS A 146 5.51 7.24 -3.09
C LYS A 146 4.72 6.54 -1.98
N ALA A 147 4.95 5.26 -1.77
CA ALA A 147 4.21 4.49 -0.76
C ALA A 147 4.60 4.85 0.68
N LEU A 148 5.76 5.43 0.90
CA LEU A 148 6.21 5.92 2.20
C LEU A 148 5.89 7.40 2.42
N ILE A 149 5.30 8.10 1.46
CA ILE A 149 5.18 9.56 1.47
C ILE A 149 4.40 10.11 2.67
N ASN A 150 3.32 9.43 3.05
CA ASN A 150 2.46 9.80 4.17
C ASN A 150 2.91 9.22 5.52
N ASN A 151 4.10 8.65 5.60
CA ASN A 151 4.60 7.94 6.79
C ASN A 151 3.58 6.90 7.33
N PRO A 152 3.18 5.93 6.50
CA PRO A 152 2.10 5.02 6.86
C PRO A 152 2.46 4.15 8.06
N SER A 153 1.48 3.90 8.94
CA SER A 153 1.60 2.92 10.02
C SER A 153 1.57 1.49 9.46
N VAL A 154 0.82 1.28 8.35
CA VAL A 154 0.72 -0.02 7.68
C VAL A 154 1.03 0.12 6.20
N LEU A 155 1.97 -0.67 5.72
CA LEU A 155 2.31 -0.75 4.30
C LEU A 155 1.93 -2.13 3.74
N PHE A 156 1.04 -2.14 2.75
CA PHE A 156 0.67 -3.35 2.04
C PHE A 156 1.52 -3.52 0.78
N LEU A 157 2.01 -4.75 0.55
CA LEU A 157 2.80 -5.09 -0.61
C LEU A 157 2.11 -6.24 -1.35
N ASP A 158 1.69 -6.00 -2.59
CA ASP A 158 1.13 -7.04 -3.46
C ASP A 158 2.20 -7.42 -4.48
N GLU A 159 2.62 -8.69 -4.47
CA GLU A 159 3.67 -9.23 -5.35
C GLU A 159 4.95 -8.38 -5.41
N PRO A 160 5.58 -8.04 -4.28
CA PRO A 160 6.70 -7.09 -4.24
C PRO A 160 7.93 -7.54 -5.04
N THR A 161 8.01 -8.82 -5.40
CA THR A 161 9.12 -9.41 -6.16
C THR A 161 8.80 -9.64 -7.64
N ALA A 162 7.60 -9.34 -8.11
CA ALA A 162 7.16 -9.64 -9.48
C ALA A 162 8.02 -9.00 -10.58
N SER A 163 8.78 -7.96 -10.26
CA SER A 163 9.69 -7.26 -11.19
C SER A 163 11.17 -7.52 -10.92
N ILE A 164 11.50 -8.41 -9.98
CA ILE A 164 12.87 -8.86 -9.75
C ILE A 164 13.06 -10.15 -10.56
N HIS A 165 13.50 -9.99 -11.81
CA HIS A 165 14.02 -11.14 -12.56
C HIS A 165 15.42 -11.45 -12.03
N PRO A 166 15.73 -12.75 -11.82
CA PRO A 166 17.06 -13.17 -11.46
C PRO A 166 18.08 -12.83 -12.57
#